data_7f76f67e561c7b9a3bed6b9079aa2cdd
#
_entry.id   7f76f67e561c7b9a3bed6b9079aa2cdd
#
_cell.length_a   1.000
_cell.length_b   1.000
_cell.length_c   1.000
_cell.angle_alpha   90.00
_cell.angle_beta   90.00
_cell.angle_gamma   90.00
#
_symmetry.space_group_name_H-M   'P 1'
#
loop_
_entity.id
_entity.type
_entity.pdbx_description
1 polymer ?
#
loop_
_entity_poly.entity_id
_entity_poly.type
_entity_poly.pdbx_seq_one_letter_code
_entity_poly.pdbx_strand_id
1 'polypeptide(L)'
;RERGEGVIQALVDTPGARFSEVGLEVARRSGRPVIHNVTLVNDYLPTYHEEMLELLEKAKAEGLEMYSMTLTMRGWNEFKPMDWDIWNIIPAFREFTFAGDQAAKVAKAADEDFRARLREAYSPVLLAPAGGPLETYKLSNANGVKPWCDHEGKTVQEIAEALGRDCITDLFMDIVVDTEAVSDFLLPDAMSADTAKVAQVLKHPLTLPGTSDGGAHVKFWSGGHFSTDMIMWMVRESGQMTLEEMHFKLSGLPAKVFNLTDRGTLKKDSAADIVIYDYEALGYRRFQYDIAHDLPGGEWRRICKPEGIEYVLVNGEVTFRNGTECTGAVPGQLIGVMGAEMDGKLATPLAMAAE
;
A
#
# COMPACT_ATOMS: atom_id res chain seq x y z
N ARG A 1 -11.60 26.53 -5.55
CA ARG A 1 -11.46 27.95 -5.16
C ARG A 1 -12.70 28.49 -4.46
N GLU A 2 -13.89 28.17 -4.96
CA GLU A 2 -15.15 28.71 -4.42
C GLU A 2 -15.42 28.37 -2.95
N ARG A 3 -15.07 27.14 -2.49
CA ARG A 3 -15.23 26.76 -1.08
C ARG A 3 -14.11 27.25 -0.17
N GLY A 4 -12.89 27.44 -0.68
CA GLY A 4 -11.74 27.95 0.08
C GLY A 4 -11.19 27.00 1.16
N GLU A 5 -11.62 25.73 1.17
CA GLU A 5 -11.30 24.74 2.22
C GLU A 5 -11.03 23.35 1.63
N GLY A 6 -10.47 22.44 2.44
CA GLY A 6 -10.15 21.07 2.03
C GLY A 6 -8.74 20.91 1.45
N VAL A 7 -8.37 19.66 1.20
CA VAL A 7 -7.10 19.23 0.62
C VAL A 7 -7.40 18.45 -0.65
N ILE A 8 -6.58 18.61 -1.68
CA ILE A 8 -6.70 17.85 -2.93
C ILE A 8 -5.66 16.74 -2.90
N GLN A 9 -6.10 15.50 -2.97
CA GLN A 9 -5.20 14.36 -3.18
C GLN A 9 -5.31 13.91 -4.64
N ALA A 10 -4.17 13.67 -5.28
CA ALA A 10 -4.13 13.22 -6.65
C ALA A 10 -3.12 12.06 -6.81
N LEU A 11 -3.61 10.94 -7.37
CA LEU A 11 -2.78 9.84 -7.86
C LEU A 11 -2.66 10.04 -9.36
N VAL A 12 -1.47 10.39 -9.87
CA VAL A 12 -1.39 10.83 -11.25
C VAL A 12 -0.03 10.55 -11.88
N ASP A 13 0.67 9.55 -11.43
CA ASP A 13 1.90 9.14 -12.10
C ASP A 13 1.83 7.70 -12.59
N THR A 14 1.95 7.58 -13.90
CA THR A 14 2.57 6.42 -14.52
C THR A 14 4.02 6.78 -14.85
N PRO A 15 5.00 5.87 -14.73
CA PRO A 15 6.36 6.12 -15.13
C PRO A 15 6.43 6.70 -16.56
N GLY A 16 7.04 7.87 -16.69
CA GLY A 16 7.14 8.58 -17.97
C GLY A 16 6.06 9.64 -18.26
N ALA A 17 5.03 9.78 -17.43
CA ALA A 17 4.11 10.91 -17.54
C ALA A 17 4.69 12.14 -16.81
N ARG A 18 4.68 13.30 -17.45
CA ARG A 18 5.12 14.57 -16.85
C ARG A 18 4.09 15.12 -15.87
N PHE A 19 3.77 14.35 -14.85
CA PHE A 19 2.75 14.74 -13.89
C PHE A 19 3.17 15.87 -12.95
N SER A 20 4.46 16.03 -12.76
CA SER A 20 5.02 17.12 -11.97
C SER A 20 4.40 18.50 -12.30
N GLU A 21 4.11 18.77 -13.56
CA GLU A 21 3.52 20.05 -13.97
C GLU A 21 2.02 20.14 -13.67
N VAL A 22 1.27 19.03 -13.75
CA VAL A 22 -0.17 19.03 -13.48
C VAL A 22 -0.45 19.25 -11.99
N GLY A 23 0.29 18.60 -11.09
CA GLY A 23 0.16 18.80 -9.65
C GLY A 23 0.44 20.26 -9.24
N LEU A 24 1.50 20.85 -9.77
CA LEU A 24 1.81 22.27 -9.56
C LEU A 24 0.69 23.18 -10.08
N GLU A 25 0.17 22.91 -11.28
CA GLU A 25 -0.89 23.71 -11.86
C GLU A 25 -2.20 23.60 -11.06
N VAL A 26 -2.53 22.40 -10.55
CA VAL A 26 -3.65 22.21 -9.63
C VAL A 26 -3.46 23.04 -8.36
N ALA A 27 -2.26 23.04 -7.77
CA ALA A 27 -1.95 23.84 -6.59
C ALA A 27 -2.09 25.35 -6.87
N ARG A 28 -1.52 25.83 -7.99
CA ARG A 28 -1.61 27.24 -8.40
C ARG A 28 -3.05 27.69 -8.62
N ARG A 29 -3.86 26.91 -9.33
CA ARG A 29 -5.24 27.27 -9.67
C ARG A 29 -6.20 27.15 -8.50
N SER A 30 -6.05 26.10 -7.70
CA SER A 30 -6.94 25.86 -6.57
C SER A 30 -6.63 26.76 -5.38
N GLY A 31 -5.37 27.08 -5.15
CA GLY A 31 -4.88 27.73 -3.94
C GLY A 31 -5.11 26.84 -2.70
N ARG A 32 -5.19 25.52 -2.89
CA ARG A 32 -5.41 24.54 -1.83
C ARG A 32 -4.17 23.65 -1.64
N PRO A 33 -3.95 23.11 -0.45
CA PRO A 33 -2.94 22.09 -0.27
C PRO A 33 -3.19 20.92 -1.23
N VAL A 34 -2.13 20.47 -1.91
CA VAL A 34 -2.16 19.30 -2.80
C VAL A 34 -1.29 18.22 -2.21
N ILE A 35 -1.82 17.01 -2.11
CA ILE A 35 -1.07 15.82 -1.73
C ILE A 35 -0.90 14.96 -2.98
N HIS A 36 0.35 14.83 -3.43
CA HIS A 36 0.73 13.87 -4.46
C HIS A 36 0.69 12.45 -3.88
N ASN A 37 0.13 11.52 -4.58
CA ASN A 37 0.14 10.11 -4.25
C ASN A 37 0.73 9.35 -5.47
N VAL A 38 1.98 8.84 -5.40
CA VAL A 38 2.77 8.56 -4.23
C VAL A 38 4.26 8.73 -4.56
N THR A 39 5.07 9.22 -3.63
CA THR A 39 6.53 9.10 -3.73
C THR A 39 6.97 7.77 -3.15
N LEU A 40 7.68 6.99 -3.94
CA LEU A 40 8.24 5.70 -3.55
C LEU A 40 9.71 5.61 -3.95
N VAL A 41 10.45 4.78 -3.25
CA VAL A 41 11.79 4.35 -3.66
C VAL A 41 11.62 3.01 -4.37
N ASN A 42 12.08 2.91 -5.60
CA ASN A 42 11.94 1.71 -6.41
C ASN A 42 13.22 1.46 -7.20
N ASP A 43 13.73 0.25 -7.18
CA ASP A 43 15.01 -0.10 -7.82
C ASP A 43 14.93 -0.07 -9.35
N TYR A 44 13.74 -0.23 -9.92
CA TYR A 44 13.50 -0.11 -11.37
C TYR A 44 13.29 1.34 -11.83
N LEU A 45 13.06 2.27 -10.89
CA LEU A 45 12.88 3.70 -11.11
C LEU A 45 13.81 4.48 -10.18
N PRO A 46 15.13 4.38 -10.35
CA PRO A 46 16.12 4.75 -9.34
C PRO A 46 16.16 6.25 -9.00
N THR A 47 15.70 7.13 -9.92
CA THR A 47 15.69 8.59 -9.74
C THR A 47 14.31 9.16 -9.37
N TYR A 48 13.26 8.33 -9.43
CA TYR A 48 11.89 8.81 -9.26
C TYR A 48 11.66 9.56 -7.95
N HIS A 49 12.18 9.05 -6.84
CA HIS A 49 12.05 9.71 -5.54
C HIS A 49 12.76 11.07 -5.51
N GLU A 50 13.93 11.20 -6.15
CA GLU A 50 14.67 12.47 -6.23
C GLU A 50 13.90 13.52 -7.04
N GLU A 51 13.36 13.13 -8.20
CA GLU A 51 12.52 13.99 -9.04
C GLU A 51 11.29 14.50 -8.28
N MET A 52 10.68 13.65 -7.46
CA MET A 52 9.52 14.03 -6.65
C MET A 52 9.91 14.98 -5.50
N LEU A 53 11.05 14.77 -4.85
CA LEU A 53 11.54 15.70 -3.82
C LEU A 53 11.89 17.07 -4.42
N GLU A 54 12.51 17.11 -5.59
CA GLU A 54 12.77 18.35 -6.33
C GLU A 54 11.49 19.10 -6.68
N LEU A 55 10.43 18.35 -7.07
CA LEU A 55 9.12 18.94 -7.34
C LEU A 55 8.52 19.60 -6.09
N LEU A 56 8.63 18.97 -4.93
CA LEU A 56 8.15 19.55 -3.67
C LEU A 56 8.91 20.83 -3.31
N GLU A 57 10.23 20.85 -3.50
CA GLU A 57 11.03 22.06 -3.27
C GLU A 57 10.69 23.18 -4.27
N LYS A 58 10.41 22.83 -5.51
CA LYS A 58 9.91 23.80 -6.51
C LYS A 58 8.57 24.40 -6.09
N ALA A 59 7.62 23.58 -5.67
CA ALA A 59 6.33 24.03 -5.17
C ALA A 59 6.49 24.98 -3.99
N LYS A 60 7.36 24.62 -3.03
CA LYS A 60 7.67 25.44 -1.86
C LYS A 60 8.30 26.78 -2.25
N ALA A 61 9.22 26.81 -3.21
CA ALA A 61 9.83 28.04 -3.72
C ALA A 61 8.81 28.97 -4.37
N GLU A 62 7.75 28.43 -4.94
CA GLU A 62 6.59 29.20 -5.48
C GLU A 62 5.56 29.59 -4.42
N GLY A 63 5.78 29.21 -3.14
CA GLY A 63 4.83 29.46 -2.05
C GLY A 63 3.57 28.60 -2.10
N LEU A 64 3.62 27.46 -2.79
CA LEU A 64 2.52 26.51 -2.90
C LEU A 64 2.57 25.49 -1.76
N GLU A 65 1.40 25.14 -1.22
CA GLU A 65 1.27 24.05 -0.26
C GLU A 65 1.13 22.72 -1.01
N MET A 66 2.25 22.07 -1.24
CA MET A 66 2.29 20.75 -1.88
C MET A 66 3.05 19.75 -0.99
N TYR A 67 2.45 18.61 -0.81
CA TYR A 67 2.98 17.48 -0.03
C TYR A 67 2.97 16.23 -0.88
N SER A 68 3.67 15.19 -0.42
CA SER A 68 3.57 13.86 -1.03
C SER A 68 3.37 12.79 0.03
N MET A 69 2.40 11.92 -0.18
CA MET A 69 2.37 10.64 0.54
C MET A 69 3.49 9.76 0.06
N THR A 70 4.00 8.92 0.95
CA THR A 70 5.11 8.02 0.62
C THR A 70 4.71 6.57 0.80
N LEU A 71 5.18 5.73 -0.10
CA LEU A 71 5.10 4.28 0.04
C LEU A 71 6.50 3.78 0.37
N THR A 72 6.84 3.82 1.65
CA THR A 72 8.21 3.63 2.16
C THR A 72 8.36 2.47 3.15
N MET A 73 7.26 1.77 3.48
CA MET A 73 7.36 0.57 4.31
C MET A 73 7.91 -0.62 3.51
N ARG A 74 8.42 -1.60 4.23
CA ARG A 74 8.83 -2.90 3.69
C ARG A 74 7.58 -3.73 3.37
N GLY A 75 7.00 -3.46 2.22
CA GLY A 75 5.80 -4.11 1.75
C GLY A 75 6.09 -5.35 0.90
N TRP A 76 5.16 -6.29 0.90
CA TRP A 76 5.20 -7.47 0.03
C TRP A 76 3.81 -7.77 -0.51
N ASN A 77 3.75 -8.40 -1.67
CA ASN A 77 2.52 -8.96 -2.21
C ASN A 77 2.53 -10.48 -2.01
N GLU A 78 1.39 -11.05 -1.65
CA GLU A 78 1.15 -12.48 -1.68
C GLU A 78 -0.19 -12.69 -2.38
N PHE A 79 -0.19 -13.30 -3.54
CA PHE A 79 -1.37 -13.33 -4.40
C PHE A 79 -1.60 -14.70 -5.06
N LYS A 80 -2.83 -14.94 -5.43
CA LYS A 80 -3.22 -16.01 -6.35
C LYS A 80 -3.41 -15.42 -7.75
N PRO A 81 -2.97 -16.08 -8.82
CA PRO A 81 -3.21 -15.60 -10.18
C PRO A 81 -4.70 -15.36 -10.46
N MET A 82 -5.58 -16.13 -9.84
CA MET A 82 -7.02 -15.95 -9.94
C MET A 82 -7.50 -14.57 -9.44
N ASP A 83 -6.90 -14.06 -8.37
CA ASP A 83 -7.29 -12.81 -7.69
C ASP A 83 -6.35 -11.62 -8.00
N TRP A 84 -5.30 -11.84 -8.81
CA TRP A 84 -4.31 -10.82 -9.16
C TRP A 84 -4.78 -9.96 -10.31
N ASP A 85 -5.08 -8.71 -10.07
CA ASP A 85 -5.61 -7.77 -11.07
C ASP A 85 -4.65 -6.64 -11.46
N ILE A 86 -3.53 -6.49 -10.78
CA ILE A 86 -2.59 -5.39 -11.05
C ILE A 86 -1.95 -5.50 -12.45
N TRP A 87 -1.99 -6.65 -13.06
CA TRP A 87 -1.55 -6.84 -14.44
C TRP A 87 -2.40 -6.11 -15.48
N ASN A 88 -3.55 -5.53 -15.08
CA ASN A 88 -4.38 -4.72 -15.98
C ASN A 88 -3.65 -3.53 -16.59
N ILE A 89 -2.56 -3.07 -15.95
CA ILE A 89 -1.70 -2.01 -16.49
C ILE A 89 -0.95 -2.45 -17.74
N ILE A 90 -0.82 -3.76 -17.99
CA ILE A 90 -0.13 -4.35 -19.13
C ILE A 90 -1.17 -4.92 -20.08
N PRO A 91 -1.31 -4.37 -21.31
CA PRO A 91 -2.38 -4.77 -22.23
C PRO A 91 -2.46 -6.27 -22.50
N ALA A 92 -1.33 -6.96 -22.64
CA ALA A 92 -1.31 -8.40 -22.88
C ALA A 92 -1.84 -9.20 -21.69
N PHE A 93 -1.51 -8.84 -20.46
CA PHE A 93 -2.03 -9.50 -19.26
C PHE A 93 -3.52 -9.21 -18.99
N ARG A 94 -4.03 -8.12 -19.54
CA ARG A 94 -5.45 -7.73 -19.37
C ARG A 94 -6.40 -8.82 -19.86
N GLU A 95 -6.05 -9.53 -20.92
CA GLU A 95 -6.85 -10.66 -21.43
C GLU A 95 -7.01 -11.77 -20.40
N PHE A 96 -5.95 -12.09 -19.65
CA PHE A 96 -6.01 -13.06 -18.56
C PHE A 96 -6.84 -12.56 -17.39
N THR A 97 -6.60 -11.32 -16.95
CA THR A 97 -7.28 -10.76 -15.78
C THR A 97 -8.80 -10.71 -15.98
N PHE A 98 -9.25 -10.35 -17.17
CA PHE A 98 -10.68 -10.22 -17.50
C PHE A 98 -11.27 -11.46 -18.21
N ALA A 99 -10.57 -12.59 -18.23
CA ALA A 99 -11.08 -13.80 -18.86
C ALA A 99 -12.38 -14.33 -18.25
N GLY A 100 -12.67 -13.98 -16.99
CA GLY A 100 -13.87 -14.39 -16.28
C GLY A 100 -13.56 -15.16 -14.99
N ASP A 101 -14.24 -16.29 -14.81
CA ASP A 101 -14.06 -17.14 -13.63
C ASP A 101 -12.74 -17.95 -13.68
N GLN A 102 -12.50 -18.77 -12.69
CA GLN A 102 -11.30 -19.59 -12.56
C GLN A 102 -11.08 -20.47 -13.80
N ALA A 103 -12.13 -21.14 -14.28
CA ALA A 103 -12.01 -22.03 -15.44
C ALA A 103 -11.65 -21.26 -16.71
N ALA A 104 -12.24 -20.07 -16.91
CA ALA A 104 -11.92 -19.20 -18.03
C ALA A 104 -10.47 -18.66 -17.96
N LYS A 105 -9.98 -18.32 -16.76
CA LYS A 105 -8.58 -17.90 -16.54
C LYS A 105 -7.60 -19.04 -16.83
N VAL A 106 -7.89 -20.25 -16.37
CA VAL A 106 -7.06 -21.44 -16.67
C VAL A 106 -7.05 -21.72 -18.18
N ALA A 107 -8.19 -21.68 -18.84
CA ALA A 107 -8.28 -21.84 -20.29
C ALA A 107 -7.49 -20.75 -21.03
N LYS A 108 -7.55 -19.49 -20.56
CA LYS A 108 -6.76 -18.40 -21.14
C LYS A 108 -5.26 -18.62 -20.93
N ALA A 109 -4.83 -19.06 -19.75
CA ALA A 109 -3.42 -19.38 -19.47
C ALA A 109 -2.89 -20.54 -20.34
N ALA A 110 -3.75 -21.46 -20.78
CA ALA A 110 -3.42 -22.56 -21.68
C ALA A 110 -3.47 -22.18 -23.17
N ASP A 111 -4.04 -21.03 -23.52
CA ASP A 111 -4.20 -20.57 -24.91
C ASP A 111 -2.84 -20.16 -25.51
N GLU A 112 -2.39 -20.88 -26.52
CA GLU A 112 -1.07 -20.63 -27.15
C GLU A 112 -1.01 -19.28 -27.88
N ASP A 113 -2.10 -18.81 -28.47
CA ASP A 113 -2.13 -17.50 -29.11
C ASP A 113 -1.99 -16.38 -28.07
N PHE A 114 -2.58 -16.55 -26.89
CA PHE A 114 -2.39 -15.64 -25.76
C PHE A 114 -0.94 -15.69 -25.26
N ARG A 115 -0.36 -16.88 -25.07
CA ARG A 115 1.03 -17.05 -24.63
C ARG A 115 2.02 -16.41 -25.61
N ALA A 116 1.78 -16.55 -26.92
CA ALA A 116 2.61 -15.91 -27.94
C ALA A 116 2.60 -14.39 -27.81
N ARG A 117 1.42 -13.78 -27.65
CA ARG A 117 1.31 -12.33 -27.40
C ARG A 117 1.95 -11.91 -26.10
N LEU A 118 1.84 -12.73 -25.05
CA LEU A 118 2.44 -12.46 -23.75
C LEU A 118 3.97 -12.47 -23.83
N ARG A 119 4.56 -13.47 -24.53
CA ARG A 119 6.02 -13.53 -24.76
C ARG A 119 6.54 -12.29 -25.50
N GLU A 120 5.82 -11.84 -26.53
CA GLU A 120 6.19 -10.65 -27.30
C GLU A 120 6.07 -9.36 -26.48
N ALA A 121 5.03 -9.24 -25.67
CA ALA A 121 4.74 -8.04 -24.89
C ALA A 121 5.51 -7.97 -23.56
N TYR A 122 6.02 -9.10 -23.05
CA TYR A 122 6.65 -9.15 -21.75
C TYR A 122 7.97 -8.38 -21.73
N SER A 123 8.08 -7.52 -20.72
CA SER A 123 9.32 -6.87 -20.37
C SER A 123 9.36 -6.72 -18.84
N PRO A 124 10.45 -7.10 -18.19
CA PRO A 124 10.60 -6.95 -16.73
C PRO A 124 10.30 -5.53 -16.22
N VAL A 125 10.66 -4.51 -16.99
CA VAL A 125 10.43 -3.10 -16.63
C VAL A 125 8.95 -2.74 -16.60
N LEU A 126 8.11 -3.39 -17.41
CA LEU A 126 6.67 -3.13 -17.43
C LEU A 126 5.97 -3.55 -16.13
N LEU A 127 6.56 -4.51 -15.39
CA LEU A 127 6.03 -4.97 -14.11
C LEU A 127 6.59 -4.21 -12.91
N ALA A 128 7.52 -3.26 -13.10
CA ALA A 128 8.05 -2.46 -12.00
C ALA A 128 6.96 -1.76 -11.15
N PRO A 129 5.89 -1.16 -11.75
CA PRO A 129 4.79 -0.61 -10.97
C PRO A 129 3.96 -1.65 -10.23
N ALA A 130 3.99 -2.91 -10.68
CA ALA A 130 3.34 -4.05 -10.02
C ALA A 130 4.22 -4.71 -8.94
N GLY A 131 5.39 -4.11 -8.65
CA GLY A 131 6.31 -4.55 -7.61
C GLY A 131 7.48 -5.40 -8.10
N GLY A 132 7.58 -5.70 -9.40
CA GLY A 132 8.73 -6.38 -9.98
C GLY A 132 8.40 -7.40 -11.05
N PRO A 133 9.43 -7.90 -11.76
CA PRO A 133 9.26 -8.86 -12.84
C PRO A 133 8.90 -10.27 -12.35
N LEU A 134 8.30 -11.07 -13.24
CA LEU A 134 7.87 -12.45 -12.95
C LEU A 134 9.00 -13.34 -12.42
N GLU A 135 10.22 -13.08 -12.87
CA GLU A 135 11.43 -13.78 -12.44
C GLU A 135 11.64 -13.76 -10.93
N THR A 136 11.18 -12.70 -10.28
CA THR A 136 11.35 -12.47 -8.84
C THR A 136 10.25 -13.05 -7.96
N TYR A 137 9.14 -13.51 -8.58
CA TYR A 137 8.02 -14.07 -7.84
C TYR A 137 8.41 -15.43 -7.25
N LYS A 138 8.24 -15.60 -5.95
CA LYS A 138 8.44 -16.88 -5.28
C LYS A 138 7.14 -17.67 -5.27
N LEU A 139 7.20 -18.92 -5.70
CA LEU A 139 6.09 -19.84 -5.52
C LEU A 139 5.99 -20.17 -4.02
N SER A 140 5.07 -19.54 -3.31
CA SER A 140 4.94 -19.71 -1.86
C SER A 140 4.09 -20.93 -1.48
N ASN A 141 3.12 -21.29 -2.33
CA ASN A 141 2.27 -22.46 -2.11
C ASN A 141 1.75 -22.99 -3.46
N ALA A 142 2.08 -24.20 -3.80
CA ALA A 142 1.61 -24.89 -5.00
C ALA A 142 0.29 -25.66 -4.80
N ASN A 143 -0.38 -25.48 -3.67
CA ASN A 143 -1.66 -26.11 -3.34
C ASN A 143 -1.65 -27.64 -3.42
N GLY A 144 -0.52 -28.26 -3.08
CA GLY A 144 -0.34 -29.72 -3.12
C GLY A 144 -0.07 -30.31 -4.51
N VAL A 145 0.02 -29.50 -5.55
CA VAL A 145 0.22 -29.97 -6.92
C VAL A 145 1.70 -30.28 -7.20
N LYS A 146 1.98 -31.51 -7.63
CA LYS A 146 3.31 -31.90 -8.10
C LYS A 146 3.46 -31.68 -9.61
N PRO A 147 4.66 -31.33 -10.11
CA PRO A 147 5.94 -31.25 -9.37
C PRO A 147 6.15 -29.93 -8.61
N TRP A 148 5.22 -28.98 -8.67
CA TRP A 148 5.40 -27.61 -8.20
C TRP A 148 5.66 -27.49 -6.70
N CYS A 149 5.10 -28.39 -5.86
CA CYS A 149 5.42 -28.44 -4.42
C CYS A 149 6.91 -28.58 -4.11
N ASP A 150 7.66 -29.26 -5.00
CA ASP A 150 9.10 -29.46 -4.82
C ASP A 150 9.90 -28.17 -5.11
N HIS A 151 9.21 -27.16 -5.59
CA HIS A 151 9.76 -25.84 -5.93
C HIS A 151 9.26 -24.70 -5.02
N GLU A 152 8.43 -25.00 -4.02
CA GLU A 152 7.98 -23.97 -3.07
C GLU A 152 9.16 -23.27 -2.39
N GLY A 153 9.03 -21.95 -2.23
CA GLY A 153 10.06 -21.06 -1.71
C GLY A 153 11.07 -20.54 -2.74
N LYS A 154 11.12 -21.14 -3.95
CA LYS A 154 11.99 -20.70 -5.04
C LYS A 154 11.32 -19.60 -5.88
N THR A 155 12.13 -18.73 -6.46
CA THR A 155 11.67 -17.77 -7.47
C THR A 155 11.34 -18.49 -8.79
N VAL A 156 10.51 -17.86 -9.63
CA VAL A 156 10.21 -18.38 -10.96
C VAL A 156 11.49 -18.52 -11.79
N GLN A 157 12.47 -17.62 -11.61
CA GLN A 157 13.79 -17.74 -12.23
C GLN A 157 14.53 -19.01 -11.75
N GLU A 158 14.62 -19.24 -10.45
CA GLU A 158 15.26 -20.43 -9.90
C GLU A 158 14.58 -21.74 -10.34
N ILE A 159 13.26 -21.71 -10.51
CA ILE A 159 12.49 -22.84 -11.05
C ILE A 159 12.83 -23.04 -12.54
N ALA A 160 12.89 -21.96 -13.31
CA ALA A 160 13.25 -22.01 -14.73
C ALA A 160 14.64 -22.64 -14.93
N GLU A 161 15.62 -22.20 -14.16
CA GLU A 161 16.99 -22.73 -14.19
C GLU A 161 17.04 -24.22 -13.82
N ALA A 162 16.32 -24.60 -12.75
CA ALA A 162 16.28 -26.01 -12.30
C ALA A 162 15.62 -26.94 -13.32
N LEU A 163 14.68 -26.44 -14.12
CA LEU A 163 13.95 -27.21 -15.12
C LEU A 163 14.53 -27.03 -16.56
N GLY A 164 15.57 -26.20 -16.73
CA GLY A 164 16.15 -25.90 -18.04
C GLY A 164 15.15 -25.20 -18.98
N ARG A 165 14.33 -24.29 -18.43
CA ARG A 165 13.31 -23.54 -19.18
C ARG A 165 13.80 -22.12 -19.46
N ASP A 166 13.76 -21.70 -20.73
CA ASP A 166 14.23 -20.37 -21.13
C ASP A 166 13.14 -19.30 -21.09
N CYS A 167 11.87 -19.69 -21.16
CA CYS A 167 10.74 -18.77 -21.22
C CYS A 167 10.03 -18.65 -19.86
N ILE A 168 10.23 -17.53 -19.20
CA ILE A 168 9.65 -17.24 -17.88
C ILE A 168 8.13 -17.13 -17.91
N THR A 169 7.57 -16.48 -18.95
CA THR A 169 6.12 -16.31 -19.07
C THR A 169 5.41 -17.64 -19.30
N ASP A 170 5.99 -18.53 -20.09
CA ASP A 170 5.43 -19.86 -20.31
C ASP A 170 5.50 -20.71 -19.05
N LEU A 171 6.64 -20.71 -18.36
CA LEU A 171 6.78 -21.40 -17.09
C LEU A 171 5.76 -20.93 -16.06
N PHE A 172 5.60 -19.61 -15.96
CA PHE A 172 4.62 -19.05 -15.04
C PHE A 172 3.18 -19.50 -15.40
N MET A 173 2.83 -19.45 -16.68
CA MET A 173 1.52 -19.90 -17.15
C MET A 173 1.33 -21.43 -17.00
N ASP A 174 2.38 -22.25 -17.11
CA ASP A 174 2.30 -23.68 -16.81
C ASP A 174 1.96 -23.92 -15.32
N ILE A 175 2.61 -23.19 -14.40
CA ILE A 175 2.26 -23.25 -12.97
C ILE A 175 0.80 -22.85 -12.77
N VAL A 176 0.35 -21.75 -13.42
CA VAL A 176 -1.04 -21.28 -13.32
C VAL A 176 -2.03 -22.34 -13.82
N VAL A 177 -1.76 -22.98 -14.94
CA VAL A 177 -2.63 -24.02 -15.49
C VAL A 177 -2.69 -25.24 -14.58
N ASP A 178 -1.53 -25.78 -14.21
CA ASP A 178 -1.44 -27.00 -13.42
C ASP A 178 -2.02 -26.85 -12.01
N THR A 179 -1.92 -25.65 -11.44
CA THR A 179 -2.46 -25.34 -10.10
C THR A 179 -3.85 -24.71 -10.16
N GLU A 180 -4.51 -24.73 -11.32
CA GLU A 180 -5.84 -24.15 -11.52
C GLU A 180 -5.94 -22.66 -11.07
N ALA A 181 -4.86 -21.90 -11.26
CA ALA A 181 -4.71 -20.48 -10.88
C ALA A 181 -4.85 -20.20 -9.36
N VAL A 182 -4.78 -21.22 -8.49
CA VAL A 182 -4.92 -21.07 -7.02
C VAL A 182 -3.61 -21.21 -6.24
N SER A 183 -2.48 -21.43 -6.92
CA SER A 183 -1.15 -21.32 -6.30
C SER A 183 -0.94 -19.93 -5.71
N ASP A 184 -0.23 -19.83 -4.58
CA ASP A 184 0.18 -18.55 -4.02
C ASP A 184 1.59 -18.19 -4.49
N PHE A 185 1.73 -16.94 -4.89
CA PHE A 185 3.02 -16.33 -5.19
C PHE A 185 3.30 -15.20 -4.22
N LEU A 186 4.53 -15.17 -3.71
CA LEU A 186 5.06 -14.10 -2.87
C LEU A 186 5.99 -13.23 -3.71
N LEU A 187 5.72 -11.94 -3.75
CA LEU A 187 6.64 -10.93 -4.24
C LEU A 187 7.22 -10.21 -3.03
N PRO A 188 8.43 -10.59 -2.59
CA PRO A 188 9.10 -9.90 -1.50
C PRO A 188 9.57 -8.53 -2.00
N ASP A 189 9.67 -7.58 -1.08
CA ASP A 189 10.24 -6.26 -1.37
C ASP A 189 9.63 -5.57 -2.60
N ALA A 190 8.29 -5.46 -2.61
CA ALA A 190 7.55 -4.74 -3.64
C ALA A 190 8.03 -3.28 -3.82
N MET A 191 8.75 -2.75 -2.81
CA MET A 191 9.42 -1.45 -2.81
C MET A 191 10.90 -1.65 -2.45
N SER A 192 11.72 -0.64 -2.67
CA SER A 192 13.14 -0.72 -2.33
C SER A 192 13.36 -0.88 -0.84
N ALA A 193 14.29 -1.74 -0.47
CA ALA A 193 14.83 -1.91 0.88
C ALA A 193 16.05 -1.01 1.16
N ASP A 194 16.39 -0.07 0.27
CA ASP A 194 17.48 0.88 0.48
C ASP A 194 17.14 1.87 1.59
N THR A 195 17.66 1.58 2.78
CA THR A 195 17.40 2.34 4.01
C THR A 195 17.79 3.81 3.89
N ALA A 196 18.88 4.13 3.16
CA ALA A 196 19.35 5.50 3.04
C ALA A 196 18.43 6.35 2.16
N LYS A 197 17.99 5.80 1.01
CA LYS A 197 17.05 6.47 0.11
C LYS A 197 15.68 6.63 0.76
N VAL A 198 15.20 5.60 1.45
CA VAL A 198 13.93 5.67 2.19
C VAL A 198 13.99 6.72 3.30
N ALA A 199 15.09 6.78 4.04
CA ALA A 199 15.30 7.81 5.06
C ALA A 199 15.37 9.23 4.46
N GLN A 200 15.98 9.40 3.29
CA GLN A 200 15.99 10.68 2.57
C GLN A 200 14.56 11.16 2.27
N VAL A 201 13.74 10.27 1.75
CA VAL A 201 12.33 10.58 1.47
C VAL A 201 11.56 10.91 2.74
N LEU A 202 11.68 10.09 3.80
CA LEU A 202 10.93 10.28 5.04
C LEU A 202 11.36 11.53 5.82
N LYS A 203 12.64 11.90 5.79
CA LYS A 203 13.13 13.12 6.45
C LYS A 203 12.71 14.41 5.75
N HIS A 204 12.32 14.35 4.49
CA HIS A 204 11.90 15.55 3.78
C HIS A 204 10.66 16.18 4.43
N PRO A 205 10.63 17.50 4.69
CA PRO A 205 9.59 18.13 5.51
C PRO A 205 8.19 18.10 4.90
N LEU A 206 8.10 17.88 3.59
CA LEU A 206 6.84 17.88 2.83
C LEU A 206 6.35 16.47 2.46
N THR A 207 6.96 15.43 3.02
CA THR A 207 6.51 14.05 2.83
C THR A 207 5.74 13.52 4.03
N LEU A 208 4.70 12.75 3.76
CA LEU A 208 3.81 12.12 4.73
C LEU A 208 3.97 10.60 4.60
N PRO A 209 4.42 9.87 5.64
CA PRO A 209 4.38 8.42 5.62
C PRO A 209 2.94 7.96 5.45
N GLY A 210 2.71 7.02 4.56
CA GLY A 210 1.35 6.60 4.35
C GLY A 210 1.19 5.53 3.30
N THR A 211 -0.02 5.51 2.73
CA THR A 211 -0.48 4.58 1.70
C THR A 211 -0.57 3.15 2.25
N SER A 212 -1.56 2.93 3.11
CA SER A 212 -1.87 1.58 3.58
C SER A 212 -2.63 0.75 2.55
N ASP A 213 -3.29 1.41 1.58
CA ASP A 213 -4.26 0.80 0.65
C ASP A 213 -5.26 -0.15 1.34
N GLY A 214 -5.60 0.16 2.59
CA GLY A 214 -6.30 -0.74 3.51
C GLY A 214 -7.72 -1.13 3.11
N GLY A 215 -8.28 -0.51 2.06
CA GLY A 215 -9.58 -0.86 1.48
C GLY A 215 -9.49 -1.37 0.05
N ALA A 216 -8.31 -1.29 -0.56
CA ALA A 216 -8.03 -1.77 -1.91
C ALA A 216 -7.08 -2.97 -1.84
N HIS A 217 -7.04 -3.78 -2.90
CA HIS A 217 -6.05 -4.86 -3.06
C HIS A 217 -5.99 -5.88 -1.91
N VAL A 218 -7.01 -5.97 -1.11
CA VAL A 218 -7.01 -6.73 0.16
C VAL A 218 -6.78 -8.23 0.01
N LYS A 219 -6.91 -8.77 -1.22
CA LYS A 219 -6.62 -10.17 -1.51
C LYS A 219 -5.14 -10.46 -1.78
N PHE A 220 -4.33 -9.43 -1.99
CA PHE A 220 -2.89 -9.63 -2.27
C PHE A 220 -1.95 -8.61 -1.61
N TRP A 221 -2.45 -7.48 -1.18
CA TRP A 221 -1.68 -6.45 -0.51
C TRP A 221 -2.43 -5.89 0.70
N SER A 222 -1.71 -5.67 1.76
CA SER A 222 -2.20 -4.88 2.89
C SER A 222 -1.03 -4.13 3.53
N GLY A 223 -0.99 -2.82 3.31
CA GLY A 223 0.01 -1.94 3.91
C GLY A 223 -0.37 -1.42 5.29
N GLY A 224 -1.37 -2.01 5.96
CA GLY A 224 -1.84 -1.56 7.27
C GLY A 224 -0.79 -1.53 8.36
N HIS A 225 0.33 -2.23 8.18
CA HIS A 225 1.48 -2.26 9.10
C HIS A 225 2.44 -1.07 8.91
N PHE A 226 2.19 -0.15 7.99
CA PHE A 226 3.16 0.89 7.62
C PHE A 226 3.68 1.70 8.81
N SER A 227 2.83 2.10 9.74
CA SER A 227 3.24 2.89 10.91
C SER A 227 4.13 2.08 11.86
N THR A 228 3.80 0.81 12.08
CA THR A 228 4.62 -0.12 12.87
C THR A 228 5.98 -0.34 12.21
N ASP A 229 5.99 -0.63 10.90
CA ASP A 229 7.23 -0.85 10.16
C ASP A 229 8.14 0.39 10.15
N MET A 230 7.59 1.59 10.01
CA MET A 230 8.39 2.81 10.03
C MET A 230 9.08 3.02 11.38
N ILE A 231 8.40 2.76 12.50
CA ILE A 231 9.00 2.83 13.83
C ILE A 231 10.08 1.75 13.98
N MET A 232 9.78 0.51 13.58
CA MET A 232 10.75 -0.58 13.66
C MET A 232 11.99 -0.29 12.79
N TRP A 233 11.79 -0.07 11.51
CA TRP A 233 12.87 0.02 10.54
C TRP A 233 13.68 1.30 10.66
N MET A 234 13.03 2.46 10.62
CA MET A 234 13.73 3.73 10.58
C MET A 234 14.24 4.19 11.95
N VAL A 235 13.60 3.78 13.04
CA VAL A 235 13.99 4.18 14.38
C VAL A 235 14.80 3.07 15.05
N ARG A 236 14.18 1.91 15.33
CA ARG A 236 14.79 0.87 16.17
C ARG A 236 15.92 0.11 15.48
N GLU A 237 15.73 -0.30 14.22
CA GLU A 237 16.69 -1.16 13.51
C GLU A 237 17.82 -0.37 12.86
N SER A 238 17.53 0.76 12.21
CA SER A 238 18.52 1.49 11.44
C SER A 238 19.01 2.80 12.10
N GLY A 239 18.29 3.31 13.09
CA GLY A 239 18.63 4.58 13.76
C GLY A 239 18.65 5.79 12.82
N GLN A 240 17.97 5.71 11.69
CA GLN A 240 17.93 6.80 10.72
C GLN A 240 17.11 7.99 11.20
N MET A 241 16.13 7.77 12.04
CA MET A 241 15.27 8.79 12.61
C MET A 241 15.14 8.58 14.12
N THR A 242 14.89 9.66 14.85
CA THR A 242 14.50 9.54 16.26
C THR A 242 13.02 9.13 16.38
N LEU A 243 12.63 8.65 17.55
CA LEU A 243 11.25 8.26 17.81
C LEU A 243 10.31 9.47 17.71
N GLU A 244 10.75 10.62 18.20
CA GLU A 244 10.01 11.89 18.15
C GLU A 244 9.79 12.37 16.71
N GLU A 245 10.83 12.30 15.87
CA GLU A 245 10.73 12.63 14.45
C GLU A 245 9.72 11.71 13.74
N MET A 246 9.77 10.41 14.01
CA MET A 246 8.84 9.47 13.41
C MET A 246 7.40 9.70 13.88
N HIS A 247 7.17 9.93 15.17
CA HIS A 247 5.83 10.26 15.66
C HIS A 247 5.31 11.57 15.09
N PHE A 248 6.17 12.59 14.95
CA PHE A 248 5.77 13.81 14.25
C PHE A 248 5.33 13.53 12.82
N LYS A 249 6.06 12.68 12.11
CA LYS A 249 5.71 12.27 10.73
C LYS A 249 4.40 11.50 10.66
N LEU A 250 4.15 10.59 11.60
CA LEU A 250 2.97 9.73 11.60
C LEU A 250 1.70 10.43 12.13
N SER A 251 1.84 11.45 12.95
CA SER A 251 0.71 12.09 13.64
C SER A 251 0.70 13.62 13.50
N GLY A 252 1.75 14.30 13.91
CA GLY A 252 1.78 15.77 13.97
C GLY A 252 1.74 16.44 12.61
N LEU A 253 2.50 15.93 11.65
CA LEU A 253 2.52 16.47 10.29
C LEU A 253 1.20 16.23 9.53
N PRO A 254 0.59 15.03 9.53
CA PRO A 254 -0.74 14.83 8.98
C PRO A 254 -1.78 15.77 9.59
N ALA A 255 -1.83 15.90 10.90
CA ALA A 255 -2.73 16.82 11.59
C ALA A 255 -2.56 18.27 11.11
N LYS A 256 -1.31 18.70 10.94
CA LYS A 256 -0.98 20.04 10.42
C LYS A 256 -1.47 20.21 8.96
N VAL A 257 -1.22 19.23 8.09
CA VAL A 257 -1.59 19.31 6.66
C VAL A 257 -3.10 19.37 6.49
N PHE A 258 -3.83 18.60 7.30
CA PHE A 258 -5.30 18.62 7.29
C PHE A 258 -5.90 19.69 8.20
N ASN A 259 -5.05 20.52 8.83
CA ASN A 259 -5.43 21.59 9.76
C ASN A 259 -6.30 21.11 10.93
N LEU A 260 -5.98 19.96 11.48
CA LEU A 260 -6.59 19.43 12.69
C LEU A 260 -5.90 20.05 13.90
N THR A 261 -6.52 21.05 14.51
CA THR A 261 -5.87 21.87 15.56
C THR A 261 -5.91 21.24 16.95
N ASP A 262 -6.82 20.30 17.15
CA ASP A 262 -7.13 19.67 18.45
C ASP A 262 -6.57 18.25 18.61
N ARG A 263 -5.80 17.74 17.64
CA ARG A 263 -5.26 16.38 17.66
C ARG A 263 -3.89 16.27 16.97
N GLY A 264 -3.33 15.05 16.94
CA GLY A 264 -2.01 14.76 16.37
C GLY A 264 -0.83 15.09 17.29
N THR A 265 -1.07 15.63 18.48
CA THR A 265 -0.06 15.89 19.50
C THR A 265 -0.65 15.68 20.90
N LEU A 266 0.17 15.22 21.84
CA LEU A 266 -0.21 15.11 23.25
C LEU A 266 -0.09 16.47 23.95
N LYS A 267 -1.20 17.19 24.00
CA LYS A 267 -1.32 18.49 24.67
C LYS A 267 -2.55 18.49 25.58
N LYS A 268 -2.50 19.33 26.63
CA LYS A 268 -3.68 19.61 27.44
C LYS A 268 -4.80 20.14 26.52
N ASP A 269 -6.01 19.67 26.75
CA ASP A 269 -7.22 20.06 26.03
C ASP A 269 -7.29 19.59 24.57
N SER A 270 -6.38 18.71 24.12
CA SER A 270 -6.46 18.01 22.85
C SER A 270 -7.30 16.72 22.98
N ALA A 271 -7.88 16.29 21.87
CA ALA A 271 -8.55 14.99 21.79
C ALA A 271 -7.58 13.86 22.19
N ALA A 272 -8.05 12.97 23.03
CA ALA A 272 -7.24 11.85 23.51
C ALA A 272 -7.28 10.68 22.51
N ASP A 273 -6.72 10.92 21.33
CA ASP A 273 -6.43 9.89 20.31
C ASP A 273 -5.02 9.37 20.57
N ILE A 274 -4.91 8.24 21.24
CA ILE A 274 -3.65 7.77 21.83
C ILE A 274 -3.42 6.31 21.47
N VAL A 275 -2.20 6.00 21.02
CA VAL A 275 -1.71 4.62 20.88
C VAL A 275 -0.69 4.37 22.00
N ILE A 276 -0.88 3.28 22.75
CA ILE A 276 0.04 2.81 23.77
C ILE A 276 0.64 1.50 23.28
N TYR A 277 1.95 1.41 23.23
CA TYR A 277 2.65 0.23 22.74
C TYR A 277 3.94 -0.01 23.53
N ASP A 278 4.37 -1.27 23.58
CA ASP A 278 5.70 -1.65 24.04
C ASP A 278 6.68 -1.47 22.87
N TYR A 279 7.64 -0.56 23.04
CA TYR A 279 8.60 -0.22 22.00
C TYR A 279 9.49 -1.41 21.59
N GLU A 280 9.89 -2.24 22.53
CA GLU A 280 10.75 -3.40 22.25
C GLU A 280 9.96 -4.55 21.61
N ALA A 281 8.70 -4.72 22.00
CA ALA A 281 7.82 -5.75 21.46
C ALA A 281 7.10 -5.34 20.17
N LEU A 282 7.13 -4.03 19.82
CA LEU A 282 6.45 -3.52 18.64
C LEU A 282 6.94 -4.25 17.39
N GLY A 283 6.01 -4.88 16.65
CA GLY A 283 6.36 -5.69 15.50
C GLY A 283 5.17 -6.13 14.66
N TYR A 284 5.50 -6.96 13.69
CA TYR A 284 4.56 -7.70 12.86
C TYR A 284 5.31 -8.90 12.21
N ARG A 285 4.57 -9.89 11.73
CA ARG A 285 5.17 -11.04 11.03
C ARG A 285 5.36 -10.71 9.55
N ARG A 286 6.61 -10.43 9.17
CA ARG A 286 6.96 -10.11 7.78
C ARG A 286 6.76 -11.33 6.88
N PHE A 287 6.28 -11.11 5.66
CA PHE A 287 5.95 -12.14 4.66
C PHE A 287 4.86 -13.12 5.09
N GLN A 288 4.03 -12.72 6.03
CA GLN A 288 2.93 -13.55 6.50
C GLN A 288 1.67 -12.71 6.69
N TYR A 289 0.64 -13.02 5.92
CA TYR A 289 -0.71 -12.53 6.16
C TYR A 289 -1.56 -13.59 6.85
N ASP A 290 -2.42 -13.14 7.75
CA ASP A 290 -3.55 -13.94 8.17
C ASP A 290 -4.70 -13.75 7.19
N ILE A 291 -5.57 -14.77 7.07
CA ILE A 291 -6.80 -14.68 6.28
C ILE A 291 -7.95 -14.36 7.23
N ALA A 292 -8.71 -13.31 6.88
CA ALA A 292 -9.95 -12.96 7.57
C ALA A 292 -11.13 -13.01 6.59
N HIS A 293 -12.28 -13.46 7.09
CA HIS A 293 -13.54 -13.54 6.35
C HIS A 293 -14.54 -12.54 6.97
N ASP A 294 -14.18 -11.27 6.99
CA ASP A 294 -14.88 -10.19 7.68
C ASP A 294 -15.40 -9.10 6.73
N LEU A 295 -15.33 -9.34 5.42
CA LEU A 295 -15.92 -8.46 4.43
C LEU A 295 -17.40 -8.82 4.17
N PRO A 296 -18.22 -7.88 3.64
CA PRO A 296 -19.60 -8.15 3.27
C PRO A 296 -19.73 -9.39 2.38
N GLY A 297 -20.74 -10.23 2.65
CA GLY A 297 -20.94 -11.48 1.92
C GLY A 297 -20.01 -12.63 2.32
N GLY A 298 -19.23 -12.47 3.40
CA GLY A 298 -18.25 -13.48 3.83
C GLY A 298 -16.98 -13.52 2.97
N GLU A 299 -16.74 -12.51 2.16
CA GLU A 299 -15.54 -12.36 1.36
C GLU A 299 -14.29 -12.27 2.24
N TRP A 300 -13.20 -12.79 1.73
CA TRP A 300 -11.94 -12.88 2.46
C TRP A 300 -10.97 -11.76 2.10
N ARG A 301 -10.08 -11.47 3.04
CA ARG A 301 -8.94 -10.58 2.85
C ARG A 301 -7.70 -11.05 3.58
N ARG A 302 -6.55 -10.54 3.17
CA ARG A 302 -5.29 -10.68 3.90
C ARG A 302 -5.17 -9.55 4.92
N ILE A 303 -4.75 -9.88 6.11
CA ILE A 303 -4.48 -8.92 7.17
C ILE A 303 -3.10 -9.14 7.76
N CYS A 304 -2.42 -8.05 8.09
CA CYS A 304 -1.17 -8.08 8.83
C CYS A 304 -1.44 -7.58 10.25
N LYS A 305 -1.32 -8.48 11.24
CA LYS A 305 -1.57 -8.13 12.64
C LYS A 305 -0.33 -7.51 13.26
N PRO A 306 -0.46 -6.37 13.96
CA PRO A 306 0.63 -5.81 14.73
C PRO A 306 0.86 -6.63 16.02
N GLU A 307 2.08 -6.55 16.52
CA GLU A 307 2.51 -7.05 17.83
C GLU A 307 2.96 -5.87 18.69
N GLY A 308 2.86 -5.98 20.00
CA GLY A 308 3.31 -4.94 20.94
C GLY A 308 2.39 -3.72 21.08
N ILE A 309 1.25 -3.66 20.38
CA ILE A 309 0.24 -2.62 20.60
C ILE A 309 -0.61 -3.02 21.81
N GLU A 310 -0.58 -2.21 22.86
CA GLU A 310 -1.31 -2.47 24.10
C GLU A 310 -2.73 -1.92 24.04
N TYR A 311 -2.85 -0.63 23.71
CA TYR A 311 -4.14 0.08 23.66
C TYR A 311 -4.18 1.05 22.49
N VAL A 312 -5.38 1.20 21.91
CA VAL A 312 -5.74 2.31 21.03
C VAL A 312 -6.93 3.02 21.63
N LEU A 313 -6.79 4.32 21.87
CA LEU A 313 -7.85 5.19 22.38
C LEU A 313 -8.24 6.18 21.28
N VAL A 314 -9.54 6.43 21.17
CA VAL A 314 -10.11 7.48 20.33
C VAL A 314 -11.01 8.34 21.21
N ASN A 315 -10.82 9.65 21.19
CA ASN A 315 -11.51 10.61 22.06
C ASN A 315 -11.58 10.16 23.55
N GLY A 316 -10.51 9.51 24.03
CA GLY A 316 -10.39 9.05 25.41
C GLY A 316 -11.00 7.68 25.73
N GLU A 317 -11.70 7.05 24.81
CA GLU A 317 -12.25 5.70 24.99
C GLU A 317 -11.34 4.65 24.35
N VAL A 318 -11.14 3.54 25.04
CA VAL A 318 -10.35 2.40 24.52
C VAL A 318 -11.16 1.67 23.44
N THR A 319 -10.65 1.69 22.22
CA THR A 319 -11.26 1.00 21.06
C THR A 319 -10.64 -0.37 20.80
N PHE A 320 -9.33 -0.52 21.09
CA PHE A 320 -8.60 -1.79 20.98
C PHE A 320 -7.76 -2.05 22.23
N ARG A 321 -7.63 -3.34 22.58
CA ARG A 321 -6.74 -3.87 23.61
C ARG A 321 -5.88 -4.99 23.02
N ASN A 322 -4.68 -5.17 23.59
CA ASN A 322 -3.79 -6.27 23.18
C ASN A 322 -3.57 -6.35 21.66
N GLY A 323 -3.55 -5.19 20.99
CA GLY A 323 -3.30 -5.06 19.56
C GLY A 323 -4.42 -5.49 18.60
N THR A 324 -5.33 -6.35 19.05
CA THR A 324 -6.32 -6.98 18.14
C THR A 324 -7.72 -7.11 18.71
N GLU A 325 -7.89 -6.93 20.02
CA GLU A 325 -9.18 -7.07 20.67
C GLU A 325 -10.00 -5.78 20.55
N CYS A 326 -11.00 -5.79 19.66
CA CYS A 326 -11.94 -4.68 19.53
C CYS A 326 -12.88 -4.64 20.74
N THR A 327 -12.98 -3.48 21.41
CA THR A 327 -13.84 -3.32 22.58
C THR A 327 -15.31 -3.10 22.23
N GLY A 328 -15.61 -2.79 20.95
CA GLY A 328 -16.95 -2.40 20.51
C GLY A 328 -17.28 -0.92 20.76
N ALA A 329 -16.39 -0.16 21.38
CA ALA A 329 -16.57 1.28 21.54
C ALA A 329 -16.46 2.00 20.18
N VAL A 330 -17.34 2.97 19.95
CA VAL A 330 -17.41 3.77 18.72
C VAL A 330 -17.38 5.28 19.02
N PRO A 331 -16.35 5.78 19.71
CA PRO A 331 -16.27 7.17 20.15
C PRO A 331 -15.86 8.15 19.04
N GLY A 332 -15.65 7.64 17.82
CA GLY A 332 -15.27 8.44 16.67
C GLY A 332 -16.28 9.55 16.36
N GLN A 333 -15.78 10.71 15.98
CA GLN A 333 -16.60 11.86 15.58
C GLN A 333 -16.24 12.28 14.17
N LEU A 334 -17.24 12.73 13.40
CA LEU A 334 -16.98 13.37 12.12
C LEU A 334 -16.31 14.71 12.38
N ILE A 335 -15.08 14.83 11.92
CA ILE A 335 -14.37 16.09 12.00
C ILE A 335 -14.85 16.98 10.87
N GLY A 336 -15.56 18.06 11.21
CA GLY A 336 -16.05 19.02 10.23
C GLY A 336 -14.91 19.75 9.55
N VAL A 337 -15.10 20.12 8.29
CA VAL A 337 -14.20 21.00 7.59
C VAL A 337 -14.26 22.35 8.28
N MET A 338 -13.13 22.70 8.94
CA MET A 338 -12.78 24.02 9.45
C MET A 338 -13.92 24.98 9.73
N GLY A 339 -14.39 25.05 10.98
CA GLY A 339 -15.14 26.20 11.50
C GLY A 339 -16.57 26.36 11.03
N ALA A 340 -17.16 25.45 10.27
CA ALA A 340 -18.58 25.37 10.09
C ALA A 340 -19.16 24.58 11.26
N GLU A 341 -19.80 25.26 12.22
CA GLU A 341 -20.84 24.65 13.05
C GLU A 341 -21.79 23.98 12.06
N MET A 342 -21.71 22.65 11.94
CA MET A 342 -22.77 21.91 11.28
C MET A 342 -24.00 22.06 12.17
N ASP A 343 -24.88 23.00 11.83
CA ASP A 343 -26.21 23.13 12.41
C ASP A 343 -26.82 21.73 12.55
N GLY A 344 -27.06 21.30 13.77
CA GLY A 344 -27.46 19.98 14.27
C GLY A 344 -28.49 19.15 13.50
N LYS A 345 -28.31 18.99 12.21
CA LYS A 345 -29.00 18.05 11.35
C LYS A 345 -28.03 17.05 10.77
N LEU A 346 -27.45 16.22 11.61
CA LEU A 346 -26.99 14.91 11.18
C LEU A 346 -28.20 14.17 10.62
N ALA A 347 -28.14 13.86 9.34
CA ALA A 347 -29.07 12.89 8.75
C ALA A 347 -29.06 11.65 9.64
N THR A 348 -30.24 11.18 9.99
CA THR A 348 -30.50 9.95 10.74
C THR A 348 -29.54 8.86 10.25
N PRO A 349 -28.85 8.14 11.14
CA PRO A 349 -28.01 7.03 10.72
C PRO A 349 -28.85 6.09 9.84
N LEU A 350 -28.36 5.79 8.65
CA LEU A 350 -28.89 4.69 7.86
C LEU A 350 -28.84 3.46 8.78
N ALA A 351 -30.00 3.05 9.25
CA ALA A 351 -30.16 1.79 9.95
C ALA A 351 -29.61 0.72 8.98
N MET A 352 -28.49 0.12 9.35
CA MET A 352 -28.03 -1.08 8.68
C MET A 352 -29.14 -2.11 8.87
N ALA A 353 -29.86 -2.41 7.79
CA ALA A 353 -30.80 -3.50 7.75
C ALA A 353 -30.03 -4.77 8.05
N ALA A 354 -30.29 -5.34 9.23
CA ALA A 354 -29.97 -6.71 9.53
C ALA A 354 -31.02 -7.56 8.79
N GLU A 355 -30.59 -8.22 7.71
CA GLU A 355 -31.21 -9.45 7.19
C GLU A 355 -30.09 -10.37 6.72
#